data_518e015d904fcc438fdf6ab1cd81ee89
#
_entry.id   518e015d904fcc438fdf6ab1cd81ee89
#
_cell.length_a   1.000
_cell.length_b   1.000
_cell.length_c   1.000
_cell.angle_alpha   90.00
_cell.angle_beta   90.00
_cell.angle_gamma   90.00
#
_symmetry.space_group_name_H-M   'P 1'
#
loop_
_entity.id
_entity.type
_entity.pdbx_description
1 polymer ?
#
loop_
_entity_poly.entity_id
_entity_poly.type
_entity_poly.pdbx_seq_one_letter_code
_entity_poly.pdbx_strand_id
1 'polypeptide(L)'
;MERTGVYPGTFDPITSGHMEVVRRSLRLVDKLVIGPAINIGKGPLFSLEERIEIIKDDISDFPQADRERIEVVPFEGLLIHFALQVQASVIIRGLRAVSDFEYEIQMANMNARMEPAIETIFLMASDRHQFIASSLVKDIARLGGDTSQFVS
;
A
#
# COMPACT_ATOMS: atom_id res chain seq x y z
N MET A 1 15.99 -3.46 -16.11
CA MET A 1 16.37 -3.46 -14.67
C MET A 1 15.15 -3.78 -13.82
N GLU A 2 15.26 -4.73 -12.93
CA GLU A 2 14.15 -5.14 -12.07
C GLU A 2 13.88 -4.09 -10.99
N ARG A 3 12.64 -3.62 -10.91
CA ARG A 3 12.21 -2.67 -9.89
C ARG A 3 11.52 -3.44 -8.77
N THR A 4 12.05 -3.33 -7.56
CA THR A 4 11.45 -3.94 -6.37
C THR A 4 10.79 -2.86 -5.52
N GLY A 5 9.54 -3.11 -5.14
CA GLY A 5 8.82 -2.26 -4.22
C GLY A 5 8.57 -2.97 -2.91
N VAL A 6 8.47 -2.21 -1.83
CA VAL A 6 8.08 -2.75 -0.52
C VAL A 6 6.76 -2.10 -0.09
N TYR A 7 5.83 -2.94 0.35
CA TYR A 7 4.55 -2.48 0.90
C TYR A 7 4.50 -2.88 2.38
N PRO A 8 4.83 -1.94 3.26
CA PRO A 8 4.86 -2.22 4.70
C PRO A 8 3.52 -1.95 5.36
N GLY A 9 3.29 -2.61 6.47
CA GLY A 9 2.11 -2.36 7.29
C GLY A 9 2.02 -3.29 8.46
N THR A 10 1.04 -3.08 9.31
CA THR A 10 0.78 -3.99 10.42
C THR A 10 0.06 -5.26 9.96
N PHE A 11 -0.88 -5.10 9.03
CA PHE A 11 -1.67 -6.19 8.45
C PHE A 11 -2.25 -7.12 9.54
N ASP A 12 -3.08 -6.56 10.39
CA ASP A 12 -3.61 -7.25 11.56
C ASP A 12 -5.16 -7.30 11.58
N PRO A 13 -5.81 -8.00 10.64
CA PRO A 13 -5.28 -8.71 9.48
C PRO A 13 -5.19 -7.83 8.23
N ILE A 14 -4.63 -8.38 7.17
CA ILE A 14 -4.71 -7.75 5.85
C ILE A 14 -6.18 -7.72 5.41
N THR A 15 -6.58 -6.64 4.78
CA THR A 15 -7.96 -6.42 4.36
C THR A 15 -8.08 -6.37 2.85
N SER A 16 -9.32 -6.32 2.34
CA SER A 16 -9.56 -6.16 0.91
C SER A 16 -8.96 -4.86 0.37
N GLY A 17 -8.95 -3.80 1.19
CA GLY A 17 -8.30 -2.54 0.82
C GLY A 17 -6.79 -2.68 0.65
N HIS A 18 -6.15 -3.42 1.55
CA HIS A 18 -4.73 -3.74 1.42
C HIS A 18 -4.46 -4.58 0.16
N MET A 19 -5.31 -5.57 -0.09
CA MET A 19 -5.15 -6.43 -1.27
C MET A 19 -5.32 -5.66 -2.58
N GLU A 20 -6.17 -4.64 -2.59
CA GLU A 20 -6.30 -3.75 -3.74
C GLU A 20 -4.98 -3.01 -4.00
N VAL A 21 -4.35 -2.49 -2.95
CA VAL A 21 -3.04 -1.83 -3.07
C VAL A 21 -2.00 -2.81 -3.59
N VAL A 22 -1.99 -4.04 -3.09
CA VAL A 22 -1.09 -5.09 -3.59
C VAL A 22 -1.28 -5.31 -5.08
N ARG A 23 -2.53 -5.48 -5.50
CA ARG A 23 -2.86 -5.73 -6.90
C ARG A 23 -2.41 -4.59 -7.80
N ARG A 24 -2.66 -3.36 -7.39
CA ARG A 24 -2.28 -2.17 -8.14
C ARG A 24 -0.77 -1.96 -8.16
N SER A 25 -0.09 -2.31 -7.07
CA SER A 25 1.37 -2.21 -6.97
C SER A 25 2.07 -3.08 -8.00
N LEU A 26 1.50 -4.22 -8.34
CA LEU A 26 2.09 -5.13 -9.33
C LEU A 26 2.16 -4.53 -10.73
N ARG A 27 1.45 -3.44 -10.98
CA ARG A 27 1.55 -2.70 -12.24
C ARG A 27 2.73 -1.71 -12.24
N LEU A 28 3.28 -1.41 -11.06
CA LEU A 28 4.29 -0.38 -10.89
C LEU A 28 5.68 -0.96 -10.68
N VAL A 29 5.77 -2.19 -10.18
CA VAL A 29 7.03 -2.84 -9.84
C VAL A 29 7.09 -4.24 -10.44
N ASP A 30 8.29 -4.75 -10.59
CA ASP A 30 8.51 -6.11 -11.09
C ASP A 30 8.40 -7.12 -9.97
N LYS A 31 8.85 -6.76 -8.77
CA LYS A 31 8.78 -7.58 -7.57
C LYS A 31 8.21 -6.75 -6.42
N LEU A 32 7.30 -7.34 -5.68
CA LEU A 32 6.69 -6.71 -4.51
C LEU A 32 7.01 -7.51 -3.26
N VAL A 33 7.56 -6.82 -2.26
CA VAL A 33 7.77 -7.39 -0.93
C VAL A 33 6.71 -6.81 0.00
N ILE A 34 5.83 -7.66 0.51
CA ILE A 34 4.88 -7.26 1.54
C ILE A 34 5.59 -7.42 2.87
N GLY A 35 5.69 -6.33 3.63
CA GLY A 35 6.44 -6.30 4.88
C GLY A 35 5.55 -6.11 6.10
N PRO A 36 5.06 -7.20 6.72
CA PRO A 36 4.35 -7.05 8.00
C PRO A 36 5.32 -6.67 9.11
N ALA A 37 4.97 -5.62 9.86
CA ALA A 37 5.78 -5.15 10.97
C ALA A 37 5.70 -6.14 12.14
N ILE A 38 6.84 -6.52 12.70
CA ILE A 38 6.90 -7.45 13.82
C ILE A 38 6.34 -6.78 15.06
N ASN A 39 6.85 -5.58 15.39
CA ASN A 39 6.45 -4.82 16.57
C ASN A 39 5.37 -3.80 16.21
N ILE A 40 4.10 -4.16 16.40
CA ILE A 40 2.98 -3.31 16.03
C ILE A 40 2.33 -2.59 17.21
N GLY A 41 3.02 -2.53 18.35
CA GLY A 41 2.51 -1.82 19.51
C GLY A 41 1.59 -2.66 20.39
N LYS A 42 0.54 -2.04 20.92
CA LYS A 42 -0.32 -2.66 21.92
C LYS A 42 -1.36 -3.59 21.33
N GLY A 43 -1.38 -4.84 21.83
CA GLY A 43 -2.51 -5.74 21.65
C GLY A 43 -2.84 -6.13 20.21
N PRO A 44 -1.94 -6.78 19.48
CA PRO A 44 -2.28 -7.28 18.15
C PRO A 44 -3.43 -8.31 18.23
N LEU A 45 -4.34 -8.26 17.25
CA LEU A 45 -5.42 -9.23 17.13
C LEU A 45 -4.89 -10.62 16.79
N PHE A 46 -3.90 -10.65 15.92
CA PHE A 46 -3.29 -11.89 15.45
C PHE A 46 -1.79 -11.89 15.69
N SER A 47 -1.23 -13.07 15.94
CA SER A 47 0.23 -13.21 16.03
C SER A 47 0.86 -12.90 14.66
N LEU A 48 2.16 -12.67 14.66
CA LEU A 48 2.89 -12.44 13.41
C LEU A 48 2.70 -13.62 12.45
N GLU A 49 2.80 -14.83 12.94
CA GLU A 49 2.64 -16.05 12.14
C GLU A 49 1.25 -16.11 11.51
N GLU A 50 0.22 -15.82 12.29
CA GLU A 50 -1.15 -15.79 11.79
C GLU A 50 -1.35 -14.69 10.75
N ARG A 51 -0.78 -13.51 10.98
CA ARG A 51 -0.87 -12.40 10.02
C ARG A 51 -0.22 -12.76 8.68
N ILE A 52 0.95 -13.38 8.72
CA ILE A 52 1.66 -13.82 7.52
C ILE A 52 0.85 -14.90 6.80
N GLU A 53 0.27 -15.83 7.52
CA GLU A 53 -0.52 -16.90 6.94
C GLU A 53 -1.75 -16.37 6.22
N ILE A 54 -2.43 -15.39 6.81
CA ILE A 54 -3.60 -14.74 6.19
C ILE A 54 -3.18 -14.04 4.90
N ILE A 55 -2.05 -13.33 4.91
CA ILE A 55 -1.52 -12.67 3.71
C ILE A 55 -1.26 -13.69 2.60
N LYS A 56 -0.58 -14.78 2.92
CA LYS A 56 -0.26 -15.82 1.94
C LYS A 56 -1.51 -16.47 1.38
N ASP A 57 -2.51 -16.66 2.22
CA ASP A 57 -3.78 -17.24 1.81
C ASP A 57 -4.50 -16.33 0.81
N ASP A 58 -4.55 -15.04 1.09
CA ASP A 58 -5.15 -14.06 0.18
C ASP A 58 -4.39 -13.96 -1.16
N ILE A 59 -3.07 -14.04 -1.11
CA ILE A 59 -2.23 -14.02 -2.32
C ILE A 59 -2.46 -15.27 -3.16
N SER A 60 -2.81 -16.39 -2.55
CA SER A 60 -3.02 -17.66 -3.27
C SER A 60 -4.10 -17.58 -4.34
N ASP A 61 -5.00 -16.60 -4.24
CA ASP A 61 -6.06 -16.38 -5.22
C ASP A 61 -5.57 -15.65 -6.48
N PHE A 62 -4.35 -15.11 -6.45
CA PHE A 62 -3.79 -14.41 -7.61
C PHE A 62 -3.31 -15.40 -8.67
N PRO A 63 -3.26 -14.98 -9.97
CA PRO A 63 -2.63 -15.79 -11.00
C PRO A 63 -1.21 -16.15 -10.63
N GLN A 64 -0.74 -17.32 -11.06
CA GLN A 64 0.60 -17.81 -10.72
C GLN A 64 1.70 -16.81 -11.09
N ALA A 65 1.59 -16.17 -12.25
CA ALA A 65 2.57 -15.18 -12.69
C ALA A 65 2.69 -14.02 -11.71
N ASP A 66 1.59 -13.60 -11.11
CA ASP A 66 1.59 -12.52 -10.11
C ASP A 66 2.12 -13.00 -8.78
N ARG A 67 1.72 -14.20 -8.35
CA ARG A 67 2.19 -14.78 -7.08
C ARG A 67 3.70 -14.92 -7.03
N GLU A 68 4.32 -15.29 -8.14
CA GLU A 68 5.77 -15.44 -8.24
C GLU A 68 6.53 -14.11 -8.04
N ARG A 69 5.84 -12.99 -8.21
CA ARG A 69 6.40 -11.66 -8.06
C ARG A 69 6.23 -11.10 -6.66
N ILE A 70 5.53 -11.80 -5.78
CA ILE A 70 5.22 -11.35 -4.42
C ILE A 70 5.95 -12.20 -3.40
N GLU A 71 6.61 -11.53 -2.46
CA GLU A 71 7.28 -12.16 -1.33
C GLU A 71 6.78 -11.51 -0.05
N VAL A 72 6.57 -12.31 1.01
CA VAL A 72 6.15 -11.80 2.32
C VAL A 72 7.32 -11.92 3.27
N VAL A 73 7.82 -10.79 3.74
CA VAL A 73 9.00 -10.74 4.61
C VAL A 73 8.69 -9.84 5.80
N PRO A 74 8.59 -10.39 7.01
CA PRO A 74 8.37 -9.56 8.19
C PRO A 74 9.62 -8.73 8.50
N PHE A 75 9.42 -7.57 9.14
CA PHE A 75 10.53 -6.70 9.49
C PHE A 75 10.34 -6.05 10.85
N GLU A 76 11.44 -5.65 11.46
CA GLU A 76 11.44 -4.82 12.65
C GLU A 76 12.43 -3.67 12.44
N GLY A 77 12.31 -2.62 13.25
CA GLY A 77 13.14 -1.44 13.11
C GLY A 77 12.64 -0.49 12.03
N LEU A 78 13.56 0.31 11.51
CA LEU A 78 13.22 1.36 10.57
C LEU A 78 12.85 0.79 9.19
N LEU A 79 11.75 1.29 8.66
CA LEU A 79 11.26 0.91 7.33
C LEU A 79 12.34 1.13 6.25
N ILE A 80 13.05 2.26 6.31
CA ILE A 80 14.05 2.57 5.29
C ILE A 80 15.20 1.56 5.29
N HIS A 81 15.58 1.04 6.45
CA HIS A 81 16.61 -0.01 6.56
C HIS A 81 16.10 -1.32 5.95
N PHE A 82 14.84 -1.63 6.20
CA PHE A 82 14.22 -2.81 5.61
C PHE A 82 14.18 -2.70 4.09
N ALA A 83 13.79 -1.53 3.58
CA ALA A 83 13.74 -1.30 2.14
C ALA A 83 15.12 -1.50 1.50
N LEU A 84 16.17 -1.00 2.14
CA LEU A 84 17.54 -1.22 1.66
C LEU A 84 17.92 -2.70 1.70
N GLN A 85 17.53 -3.39 2.76
CA GLN A 85 17.85 -4.80 2.96
C GLN A 85 17.26 -5.69 1.86
N VAL A 86 16.05 -5.39 1.42
CA VAL A 86 15.39 -6.15 0.34
C VAL A 86 15.68 -5.56 -1.04
N GLN A 87 16.56 -4.56 -1.12
CA GLN A 87 16.97 -3.91 -2.36
C GLN A 87 15.79 -3.25 -3.09
N ALA A 88 14.86 -2.69 -2.33
CA ALA A 88 13.73 -1.96 -2.89
C ALA A 88 14.15 -0.55 -3.30
N SER A 89 13.62 -0.08 -4.42
CA SER A 89 13.77 1.31 -4.86
C SER A 89 12.52 2.13 -4.60
N VAL A 90 11.43 1.49 -4.19
CA VAL A 90 10.12 2.12 -4.02
C VAL A 90 9.48 1.61 -2.73
N ILE A 91 8.94 2.55 -1.94
CA ILE A 91 8.05 2.23 -0.82
C ILE A 91 6.63 2.56 -1.26
N ILE A 92 5.72 1.62 -1.11
CA ILE A 92 4.33 1.80 -1.51
C ILE A 92 3.48 1.98 -0.26
N ARG A 93 2.65 3.03 -0.25
CA ARG A 93 1.73 3.33 0.84
C ARG A 93 0.34 3.57 0.29
N GLY A 94 -0.67 3.08 0.97
CA GLY A 94 -2.07 3.38 0.65
C GLY A 94 -2.56 4.59 1.43
N LEU A 95 -3.29 5.48 0.79
CA LEU A 95 -3.92 6.63 1.44
C LEU A 95 -5.42 6.45 1.44
N ARG A 96 -6.04 6.67 2.61
CA ARG A 96 -7.48 6.53 2.79
C ARG A 96 -8.17 7.83 3.17
N ALA A 97 -7.52 8.68 3.96
CA ALA A 97 -8.12 9.89 4.50
C ALA A 97 -7.08 11.01 4.59
N VAL A 98 -7.58 12.25 4.70
CA VAL A 98 -6.74 13.44 4.82
C VAL A 98 -5.84 13.38 6.05
N SER A 99 -6.36 12.85 7.17
CA SER A 99 -5.59 12.71 8.40
C SER A 99 -4.40 11.76 8.24
N ASP A 100 -4.54 10.72 7.41
CA ASP A 100 -3.45 9.82 7.10
C ASP A 100 -2.39 10.52 6.26
N PHE A 101 -2.82 11.44 5.40
CA PHE A 101 -1.95 12.11 4.44
C PHE A 101 -0.87 12.94 5.11
N GLU A 102 -1.19 13.71 6.14
CA GLU A 102 -0.20 14.53 6.85
C GLU A 102 0.91 13.67 7.46
N TYR A 103 0.55 12.60 8.14
CA TYR A 103 1.50 11.68 8.73
C TYR A 103 2.36 11.01 7.66
N GLU A 104 1.72 10.56 6.59
CA GLU A 104 2.41 9.86 5.51
C GLU A 104 3.40 10.78 4.77
N ILE A 105 3.06 12.05 4.57
CA ILE A 105 3.97 13.02 3.95
C ILE A 105 5.21 13.22 4.83
N GLN A 106 5.03 13.35 6.14
CA GLN A 106 6.17 13.49 7.05
C GLN A 106 7.09 12.28 6.99
N MET A 107 6.51 11.09 7.00
CA MET A 107 7.26 9.84 6.89
C MET A 107 8.03 9.77 5.57
N ALA A 108 7.37 10.10 4.46
CA ALA A 108 8.00 10.09 3.15
C ALA A 108 9.17 11.08 3.07
N ASN A 109 9.00 12.27 3.64
CA ASN A 109 10.05 13.28 3.67
C ASN A 109 11.24 12.83 4.52
N MET A 110 10.99 12.21 5.66
CA MET A 110 12.06 11.70 6.52
C MET A 110 12.81 10.56 5.83
N ASN A 111 12.09 9.64 5.21
CA ASN A 111 12.69 8.54 4.46
C ASN A 111 13.54 9.07 3.29
N ALA A 112 13.05 10.08 2.58
CA ALA A 112 13.78 10.68 1.46
C ALA A 112 15.08 11.34 1.93
N ARG A 113 15.09 11.94 3.12
CA ARG A 113 16.31 12.50 3.68
C ARG A 113 17.32 11.44 4.10
N MET A 114 16.83 10.33 4.64
CA MET A 114 17.70 9.22 5.06
C MET A 114 18.27 8.46 3.88
N GLU A 115 17.46 8.27 2.83
CA GLU A 115 17.89 7.53 1.64
C GLU A 115 17.22 8.13 0.39
N PRO A 116 17.84 9.12 -0.26
CA PRO A 116 17.25 9.78 -1.43
C PRO A 116 17.00 8.86 -2.63
N ALA A 117 17.66 7.73 -2.70
CA ALA A 117 17.51 6.80 -3.82
C ALA A 117 16.20 5.99 -3.76
N ILE A 118 15.50 6.01 -2.62
CA ILE A 118 14.25 5.28 -2.44
C ILE A 118 13.09 6.24 -2.48
N GLU A 119 12.19 6.05 -3.46
CA GLU A 119 11.00 6.86 -3.62
C GLU A 119 9.82 6.28 -2.85
N THR A 120 8.94 7.15 -2.36
CA THR A 120 7.66 6.72 -1.78
C THR A 120 6.55 7.03 -2.77
N ILE A 121 5.73 6.02 -3.06
CA ILE A 121 4.58 6.15 -3.95
C ILE A 121 3.31 5.95 -3.13
N PHE A 122 2.36 6.87 -3.29
CA PHE A 122 1.06 6.79 -2.63
C PHE A 122 0.00 6.34 -3.61
N LEU A 123 -0.77 5.32 -3.22
CA LEU A 123 -1.93 4.87 -3.97
C LEU A 123 -3.18 5.22 -3.19
N MET A 124 -4.11 5.91 -3.83
CA MET A 124 -5.37 6.26 -3.21
C MET A 124 -6.24 5.01 -3.07
N ALA A 125 -6.69 4.73 -1.85
CA ALA A 125 -7.64 3.65 -1.64
C ALA A 125 -8.97 4.01 -2.32
N SER A 126 -9.56 3.04 -3.02
CA SER A 126 -10.89 3.25 -3.57
C SER A 126 -11.88 3.01 -2.43
N ASP A 127 -12.57 4.06 -2.02
CA ASP A 127 -13.65 3.97 -1.05
C ASP A 127 -14.94 4.37 -1.73
N ARG A 128 -15.84 3.41 -1.89
CA ARG A 128 -17.14 3.64 -2.50
C ARG A 128 -18.04 4.54 -1.65
N HIS A 129 -17.66 4.73 -0.39
CA HIS A 129 -18.43 5.51 0.57
C HIS A 129 -17.81 6.86 0.88
N GLN A 130 -16.75 7.24 0.16
CA GLN A 130 -16.16 8.56 0.34
C GLN A 130 -17.11 9.66 -0.11
N PHE A 131 -17.14 10.73 0.68
CA PHE A 131 -17.92 11.90 0.33
C PHE A 131 -17.37 12.51 -0.97
N ILE A 132 -18.26 12.70 -1.94
CA ILE A 132 -17.93 13.31 -3.21
C ILE A 132 -18.56 14.69 -3.25
N ALA A 133 -17.73 15.73 -3.36
CA ALA A 133 -18.20 17.11 -3.42
C ALA A 133 -19.02 17.35 -4.70
N SER A 134 -20.22 17.92 -4.54
CA SER A 134 -21.10 18.19 -5.68
C SER A 134 -20.46 19.15 -6.69
N SER A 135 -19.63 20.09 -6.24
CA SER A 135 -18.89 20.99 -7.10
C SER A 135 -17.95 20.23 -8.04
N LEU A 136 -17.30 19.19 -7.53
CA LEU A 136 -16.39 18.37 -8.34
C LEU A 136 -17.17 17.57 -9.39
N VAL A 137 -18.32 17.02 -9.02
CA VAL A 137 -19.18 16.31 -9.99
C VAL A 137 -19.61 17.25 -11.10
N LYS A 138 -20.00 18.49 -10.75
CA LYS A 138 -20.38 19.50 -11.75
C LYS A 138 -19.23 19.83 -12.69
N ASP A 139 -18.03 19.96 -12.18
CA ASP A 139 -16.85 20.23 -13.00
C ASP A 139 -16.56 19.07 -13.96
N ILE A 140 -16.69 17.84 -13.50
CA ILE A 140 -16.51 16.67 -14.35
C ILE A 140 -17.53 16.69 -15.50
N ALA A 141 -18.80 16.98 -15.18
CA ALA A 141 -19.85 17.06 -16.18
C ALA A 141 -19.59 18.16 -17.21
N ARG A 142 -19.15 19.34 -16.75
CA ARG A 142 -18.83 20.47 -17.64
C ARG A 142 -17.69 20.14 -18.60
N LEU A 143 -16.74 19.32 -18.15
CA LEU A 143 -15.59 18.93 -18.96
C LEU A 143 -15.86 17.69 -19.81
N GLY A 144 -17.09 17.21 -19.84
CA GLY A 144 -17.50 16.09 -20.68
C GLY A 144 -17.26 14.71 -20.09
N GLY A 145 -16.95 14.65 -18.78
CA GLY A 145 -16.75 13.38 -18.09
C GLY A 145 -18.06 12.69 -17.76
N ASP A 146 -17.99 11.38 -17.55
CA ASP A 146 -19.11 10.57 -17.13
C ASP A 146 -19.31 10.68 -15.62
N THR A 147 -20.48 11.15 -15.19
CA THR A 147 -20.82 11.33 -13.78
C THR A 147 -21.73 10.23 -13.24
N SER A 148 -22.06 9.22 -14.03
CA SER A 148 -23.02 8.18 -13.64
C SER A 148 -22.62 7.41 -12.38
N GLN A 149 -21.33 7.31 -12.10
CA GLN A 149 -20.81 6.61 -10.90
C GLN A 149 -20.89 7.46 -9.64
N PHE A 150 -21.11 8.78 -9.76
CA PHE A 150 -21.08 9.72 -8.64
C PHE A 150 -22.47 10.23 -8.25
N VAL A 151 -23.48 9.90 -9.03
CA VAL A 151 -24.86 10.31 -8.79
C VAL A 151 -25.77 9.09 -8.76
N SER A 152 -26.85 9.21 -7.98
CA SER A 152 -27.83 8.12 -7.86
C SER A 152 -28.79 8.06 -9.05
#